data_a0bfbe7c3e18d724f8fe786329d89953
#
_entry.id   a0bfbe7c3e18d724f8fe786329d89953
#
_cell.length_a   1.000
_cell.length_b   1.000
_cell.length_c   1.000
_cell.angle_alpha   90.00
_cell.angle_beta   90.00
_cell.angle_gamma   90.00
#
_symmetry.space_group_name_H-M   'P 1'
#
loop_
_entity.id
_entity.type
_entity.pdbx_description
1 polymer ?
#
loop_
_entity_poly.entity_id
_entity_poly.type
_entity_poly.pdbx_seq_one_letter_code
_entity_poly.pdbx_strand_id
1 'polypeptide(L)'
;MILPLRPAVAVRLSVLALLALVGLAACAPEVEAPTDRGVCWRMITPKGAKPKFLKLTEKQPDLEHCASNLEAVRIRFLSLGATVDEVDGAYQGEFIFIDKRGVFVAPSLNATPFPALVRTGDGRLAVPGAVSQP
;
A
#
# COMPACT_ATOMS: atom_id res chain seq x y z
N MET A 1 30.86 22.98 -53.99
CA MET A 1 31.90 23.00 -52.96
C MET A 1 31.31 22.35 -51.70
N ILE A 2 31.57 21.06 -51.50
CA ILE A 2 31.02 20.31 -50.35
C ILE A 2 32.05 20.40 -49.22
N LEU A 3 31.74 21.10 -48.13
CA LEU A 3 32.60 21.10 -46.94
C LEU A 3 32.46 19.76 -46.21
N PRO A 4 33.57 19.08 -45.91
CA PRO A 4 33.50 17.84 -45.10
C PRO A 4 33.14 18.22 -43.66
N LEU A 5 32.01 17.70 -43.15
CA LEU A 5 31.66 17.76 -41.73
C LEU A 5 32.74 17.02 -40.93
N ARG A 6 33.38 17.74 -40.02
CA ARG A 6 34.42 17.17 -39.11
C ARG A 6 33.79 16.09 -38.24
N PRO A 7 34.39 14.89 -38.18
CA PRO A 7 33.81 13.76 -37.40
C PRO A 7 33.62 14.04 -35.90
N ALA A 8 34.34 15.03 -35.35
CA ALA A 8 34.25 15.44 -33.94
C ALA A 8 32.89 16.02 -33.56
N VAL A 9 32.13 16.64 -34.49
CA VAL A 9 30.82 17.23 -34.24
C VAL A 9 29.71 16.16 -34.18
N ALA A 10 29.83 15.13 -34.99
CA ALA A 10 28.87 14.01 -35.07
C ALA A 10 28.88 13.17 -33.77
N VAL A 11 30.07 12.95 -33.18
CA VAL A 11 30.23 12.19 -31.93
C VAL A 11 29.63 12.96 -30.72
N ARG A 12 29.78 14.29 -30.69
CA ARG A 12 29.23 15.10 -29.60
C ARG A 12 27.70 15.17 -29.62
N LEU A 13 27.08 15.20 -30.79
CA LEU A 13 25.63 15.17 -30.95
C LEU A 13 25.03 13.83 -30.54
N SER A 14 25.72 12.72 -30.83
CA SER A 14 25.28 11.36 -30.48
C SER A 14 25.32 11.11 -28.96
N VAL A 15 26.33 11.65 -28.26
CA VAL A 15 26.44 11.51 -26.79
C VAL A 15 25.38 12.33 -26.06
N LEU A 16 25.06 13.53 -26.56
CA LEU A 16 23.98 14.37 -26.00
C LEU A 16 22.59 13.74 -26.20
N ALA A 17 22.36 13.05 -27.32
CA ALA A 17 21.09 12.34 -27.58
C ALA A 17 20.93 11.12 -26.68
N LEU A 18 22.01 10.40 -26.32
CA LEU A 18 21.95 9.26 -25.40
C LEU A 18 21.69 9.70 -23.96
N LEU A 19 22.23 10.84 -23.52
CA LEU A 19 21.99 11.38 -22.18
C LEU A 19 20.55 11.87 -21.97
N ALA A 20 19.87 12.30 -23.03
CA ALA A 20 18.47 12.74 -22.95
C ALA A 20 17.46 11.58 -22.78
N LEU A 21 17.83 10.36 -23.16
CA LEU A 21 16.97 9.16 -23.04
C LEU A 21 16.95 8.55 -21.62
N VAL A 22 17.95 8.85 -20.79
CA VAL A 22 18.04 8.29 -19.42
C VAL A 22 17.14 9.05 -18.43
N GLY A 23 16.66 10.23 -18.77
CA GLY A 23 15.86 11.09 -17.89
C GLY A 23 14.36 10.79 -17.82
N LEU A 24 13.82 9.84 -18.61
CA LEU A 24 12.38 9.55 -18.69
C LEU A 24 11.93 8.31 -17.87
N ALA A 25 12.83 7.69 -17.12
CA ALA A 25 12.54 6.46 -16.37
C ALA A 25 12.09 6.68 -14.92
N ALA A 26 11.64 7.87 -14.53
CA ALA A 26 11.30 8.11 -13.13
C ALA A 26 9.99 8.86 -13.01
N CYS A 27 8.92 8.15 -12.78
CA CYS A 27 7.73 8.47 -11.97
C CYS A 27 6.64 7.47 -12.32
N ALA A 28 6.76 6.23 -11.84
CA ALA A 28 5.57 5.40 -11.70
C ALA A 28 4.68 6.11 -10.65
N PRO A 29 3.40 6.40 -10.98
CA PRO A 29 2.52 7.04 -10.00
C PRO A 29 2.43 6.16 -8.75
N GLU A 30 2.64 6.76 -7.58
CA GLU A 30 2.46 6.09 -6.31
C GLU A 30 1.01 5.63 -6.18
N VAL A 31 0.80 4.44 -5.59
CA VAL A 31 -0.54 3.95 -5.31
C VAL A 31 -1.10 4.74 -4.13
N GLU A 32 -2.23 5.37 -4.33
CA GLU A 32 -2.93 6.12 -3.30
C GLU A 32 -4.08 5.30 -2.71
N ALA A 33 -4.29 5.42 -1.40
CA ALA A 33 -5.44 4.82 -0.74
C ALA A 33 -6.72 5.58 -1.11
N PRO A 34 -7.85 4.88 -1.38
CA PRO A 34 -9.13 5.54 -1.64
C PRO A 34 -9.57 6.44 -0.48
N THR A 35 -10.11 7.62 -0.82
CA THR A 35 -10.51 8.66 0.15
C THR A 35 -12.02 8.70 0.41
N ASP A 36 -12.78 7.78 -0.15
CA ASP A 36 -14.24 7.72 0.00
C ASP A 36 -14.64 7.63 1.47
N ARG A 37 -15.48 8.57 1.89
CA ARG A 37 -15.90 8.68 3.29
C ARG A 37 -16.70 7.45 3.73
N GLY A 38 -16.30 6.84 4.83
CA GLY A 38 -16.99 5.70 5.44
C GLY A 38 -16.93 4.39 4.65
N VAL A 39 -16.15 4.33 3.59
CA VAL A 39 -15.96 3.10 2.82
C VAL A 39 -14.72 2.35 3.28
N CYS A 40 -14.90 1.09 3.64
CA CYS A 40 -13.81 0.18 3.96
C CYS A 40 -13.42 -0.61 2.71
N TRP A 41 -12.17 -0.54 2.34
CA TRP A 41 -11.62 -1.20 1.17
C TRP A 41 -10.70 -2.34 1.57
N ARG A 42 -10.82 -3.47 0.92
CA ARG A 42 -9.82 -4.52 0.94
C ARG A 42 -8.85 -4.28 -0.21
N MET A 43 -7.57 -4.24 0.08
CA MET A 43 -6.52 -4.18 -0.93
C MET A 43 -6.05 -5.59 -1.29
N ILE A 44 -5.91 -5.87 -2.57
CA ILE A 44 -5.30 -7.07 -3.09
C ILE A 44 -4.20 -6.70 -4.06
N THR A 45 -3.07 -7.36 -3.96
CA THR A 45 -1.95 -7.15 -4.88
C THR A 45 -1.71 -8.42 -5.69
N PRO A 46 -2.28 -8.53 -6.90
CA PRO A 46 -2.03 -9.67 -7.77
C PRO A 46 -0.54 -9.73 -8.14
N LYS A 47 0.00 -10.93 -8.28
CA LYS A 47 1.41 -11.12 -8.65
C LYS A 47 1.71 -10.40 -9.98
N GLY A 48 2.71 -9.50 -9.96
CA GLY A 48 3.14 -8.75 -11.14
C GLY A 48 2.20 -7.62 -11.59
N ALA A 49 1.21 -7.24 -10.75
CA ALA A 49 0.27 -6.16 -11.05
C ALA A 49 0.21 -5.13 -9.91
N LYS A 50 -0.37 -3.98 -10.22
CA LYS A 50 -0.62 -2.94 -9.21
C LYS A 50 -1.69 -3.39 -8.22
N PRO A 51 -1.66 -2.89 -6.97
CA PRO A 51 -2.72 -3.10 -5.99
C PRO A 51 -4.09 -2.68 -6.54
N LYS A 52 -5.11 -3.43 -6.15
CA LYS A 52 -6.53 -3.15 -6.46
C LYS A 52 -7.30 -3.05 -5.17
N PHE A 53 -8.28 -2.16 -5.15
CA PHE A 53 -9.16 -1.96 -4.01
C PHE A 53 -10.54 -2.55 -4.32
N LEU A 54 -11.00 -3.42 -3.44
CA LEU A 54 -12.33 -4.03 -3.48
C LEU A 54 -13.13 -3.46 -2.32
N LYS A 55 -14.32 -2.91 -2.62
CA LYS A 55 -15.21 -2.42 -1.58
C LYS A 55 -15.64 -3.58 -0.68
N LEU A 56 -15.34 -3.47 0.62
CA LEU A 56 -15.70 -4.48 1.61
C LEU A 56 -17.01 -4.12 2.31
N THR A 57 -17.06 -2.91 2.88
CA THR A 57 -18.24 -2.41 3.59
C THR A 57 -18.37 -0.90 3.41
N GLU A 58 -19.57 -0.38 3.64
CA GLU A 58 -19.89 1.05 3.59
C GLU A 58 -20.41 1.53 4.94
N LYS A 59 -20.53 2.84 5.09
CA LYS A 59 -21.07 3.51 6.31
C LYS A 59 -20.31 3.12 7.58
N GLN A 60 -19.01 2.93 7.44
CA GLN A 60 -18.15 2.69 8.60
C GLN A 60 -17.87 4.02 9.32
N PRO A 61 -18.09 4.10 10.63
CA PRO A 61 -17.94 5.35 11.37
C PRO A 61 -16.49 5.75 11.56
N ASP A 62 -15.57 4.79 11.63
CA ASP A 62 -14.16 4.99 11.96
C ASP A 62 -13.27 3.87 11.39
N LEU A 63 -11.97 4.05 11.54
CA LEU A 63 -10.94 3.10 11.11
C LEU A 63 -11.04 1.76 11.85
N GLU A 64 -11.38 1.78 13.14
CA GLU A 64 -11.48 0.60 13.98
C GLU A 64 -12.56 -0.35 13.49
N HIS A 65 -13.70 0.17 13.05
CA HIS A 65 -14.77 -0.64 12.45
C HIS A 65 -14.33 -1.24 11.10
N CYS A 66 -13.63 -0.47 10.26
CA CYS A 66 -13.05 -1.00 9.03
C CYS A 66 -12.02 -2.10 9.34
N ALA A 67 -11.12 -1.86 10.29
CA ALA A 67 -10.13 -2.85 10.72
C ALA A 67 -10.79 -4.14 11.24
N SER A 68 -11.88 -4.03 11.99
CA SER A 68 -12.63 -5.20 12.46
C SER A 68 -13.24 -6.02 11.30
N ASN A 69 -13.74 -5.36 10.27
CA ASN A 69 -14.25 -6.05 9.08
C ASN A 69 -13.12 -6.75 8.31
N LEU A 70 -11.96 -6.12 8.16
CA LEU A 70 -10.77 -6.71 7.53
C LEU A 70 -10.22 -7.89 8.36
N GLU A 71 -10.22 -7.78 9.68
CA GLU A 71 -9.84 -8.88 10.57
C GLU A 71 -10.79 -10.09 10.43
N ALA A 72 -12.08 -9.85 10.29
CA ALA A 72 -13.04 -10.93 10.04
C ALA A 72 -12.71 -11.66 8.71
N VAL A 73 -12.28 -10.94 7.68
CA VAL A 73 -11.79 -11.53 6.43
C VAL A 73 -10.54 -12.39 6.67
N ARG A 74 -9.57 -11.89 7.44
CA ARG A 74 -8.34 -12.62 7.78
C ARG A 74 -8.66 -13.93 8.52
N ILE A 75 -9.48 -13.85 9.55
CA ILE A 75 -9.89 -15.03 10.34
C ILE A 75 -10.60 -16.05 9.45
N ARG A 76 -11.48 -15.59 8.55
CA ARG A 76 -12.18 -16.49 7.63
C ARG A 76 -11.21 -17.22 6.69
N PHE A 77 -10.21 -16.54 6.15
CA PHE A 77 -9.19 -17.19 5.32
C PHE A 77 -8.38 -18.23 6.10
N LEU A 78 -7.95 -17.89 7.31
CA LEU A 78 -7.22 -18.82 8.17
C LEU A 78 -8.07 -20.06 8.51
N SER A 79 -9.36 -19.89 8.80
CA SER A 79 -10.28 -20.99 9.09
C SER A 79 -10.52 -21.92 7.89
N LEU A 80 -10.34 -21.40 6.67
CA LEU A 80 -10.42 -22.18 5.42
C LEU A 80 -9.07 -22.82 5.03
N GLY A 81 -8.05 -22.72 5.87
CA GLY A 81 -6.73 -23.31 5.65
C GLY A 81 -5.81 -22.47 4.76
N ALA A 82 -6.12 -21.18 4.53
CA ALA A 82 -5.23 -20.29 3.83
C ALA A 82 -3.95 -20.02 4.65
N THR A 83 -2.82 -19.93 3.96
CA THR A 83 -1.52 -19.59 4.56
C THR A 83 -1.27 -18.07 4.64
N VAL A 84 -2.24 -17.25 4.23
CA VAL A 84 -2.14 -15.80 4.23
C VAL A 84 -2.32 -15.27 5.64
N ASP A 85 -1.23 -14.79 6.23
CA ASP A 85 -1.21 -14.24 7.59
C ASP A 85 -1.62 -12.76 7.64
N GLU A 86 -1.58 -12.05 6.51
CA GLU A 86 -1.83 -10.61 6.41
C GLU A 86 -3.01 -10.31 5.48
N VAL A 87 -3.85 -9.37 5.91
CA VAL A 87 -4.92 -8.78 5.07
C VAL A 87 -4.72 -7.28 5.06
N ASP A 88 -4.65 -6.74 3.85
CA ASP A 88 -4.46 -5.32 3.61
C ASP A 88 -5.78 -4.65 3.22
N GLY A 89 -5.87 -3.38 3.55
CA GLY A 89 -7.02 -2.57 3.20
C GLY A 89 -6.72 -1.08 3.17
N ALA A 90 -7.79 -0.31 3.10
CA ALA A 90 -7.71 1.14 3.17
C ALA A 90 -9.01 1.73 3.73
N TYR A 91 -8.87 2.86 4.39
CA TYR A 91 -9.97 3.65 4.91
C TYR A 91 -9.62 5.14 4.89
N GLN A 92 -10.42 5.92 4.18
CA GLN A 92 -10.31 7.39 4.10
C GLN A 92 -8.87 7.91 3.86
N GLY A 93 -8.16 7.34 2.89
CA GLY A 93 -6.82 7.77 2.50
C GLY A 93 -5.67 7.11 3.28
N GLU A 94 -5.97 6.28 4.28
CA GLU A 94 -4.98 5.52 5.05
C GLU A 94 -4.95 4.07 4.59
N PHE A 95 -3.76 3.50 4.46
CA PHE A 95 -3.57 2.05 4.29
C PHE A 95 -3.67 1.34 5.64
N ILE A 96 -4.26 0.16 5.63
CA ILE A 96 -4.43 -0.69 6.81
C ILE A 96 -3.77 -2.04 6.53
N PHE A 97 -2.92 -2.50 7.44
CA PHE A 97 -2.26 -3.80 7.40
C PHE A 97 -2.61 -4.58 8.65
N ILE A 98 -3.16 -5.77 8.49
CA ILE A 98 -3.61 -6.61 9.61
C ILE A 98 -2.91 -7.94 9.57
N ASP A 99 -2.15 -8.24 10.62
CA ASP A 99 -1.46 -9.51 10.80
C ASP A 99 -1.66 -10.06 12.23
N LYS A 100 -0.88 -11.08 12.59
CA LYS A 100 -0.92 -11.69 13.91
C LYS A 100 -0.48 -10.74 15.05
N ARG A 101 0.20 -9.65 14.76
CA ARG A 101 0.66 -8.65 15.76
C ARG A 101 -0.42 -7.62 16.08
N GLY A 102 -1.31 -7.33 15.13
CA GLY A 102 -2.35 -6.33 15.28
C GLY A 102 -2.71 -5.63 13.98
N VAL A 103 -3.13 -4.39 14.11
CA VAL A 103 -3.48 -3.49 13.01
C VAL A 103 -2.47 -2.36 12.94
N PHE A 104 -1.91 -2.17 11.77
CA PHE A 104 -0.96 -1.11 11.46
C PHE A 104 -1.54 -0.21 10.38
N VAL A 105 -1.21 1.06 10.40
CA VAL A 105 -1.65 2.04 9.41
C VAL A 105 -0.49 2.84 8.86
N ALA A 106 -0.61 3.29 7.61
CA ALA A 106 0.36 4.15 6.97
C ALA A 106 -0.32 5.07 5.94
N PRO A 107 0.16 6.31 5.75
CA PRO A 107 -0.38 7.21 4.75
C PRO A 107 -0.02 6.82 3.32
N SER A 108 1.02 6.01 3.14
CA SER A 108 1.44 5.47 1.83
C SER A 108 2.07 4.09 1.98
N LEU A 109 2.16 3.34 0.88
CA LEU A 109 2.80 2.01 0.88
C LEU A 109 4.30 2.05 1.17
N ASN A 110 4.95 3.20 0.98
CA ASN A 110 6.38 3.40 1.22
C ASN A 110 6.67 3.96 2.62
N ALA A 111 5.65 4.40 3.35
CA ALA A 111 5.80 4.91 4.70
C ALA A 111 5.96 3.76 5.71
N THR A 112 6.66 4.03 6.81
CA THR A 112 6.75 3.09 7.92
C THR A 112 5.39 2.99 8.61
N PRO A 113 4.75 1.80 8.65
CA PRO A 113 3.49 1.63 9.35
C PRO A 113 3.65 1.81 10.86
N PHE A 114 2.63 2.34 11.49
CA PHE A 114 2.56 2.47 12.94
C PHE A 114 1.35 1.71 13.51
N PRO A 115 1.42 1.21 14.76
CA PRO A 115 0.35 0.41 15.35
C PRO A 115 -0.87 1.28 15.68
N ALA A 116 -2.01 0.95 15.06
CA ALA A 116 -3.30 1.55 15.36
C ALA A 116 -4.07 0.73 16.41
N LEU A 117 -4.07 -0.60 16.28
CA LEU A 117 -4.65 -1.51 17.25
C LEU A 117 -3.66 -2.63 17.57
N VAL A 118 -3.65 -3.06 18.82
CA VAL A 118 -2.81 -4.17 19.31
C VAL A 118 -3.67 -5.36 19.70
N ARG A 119 -3.10 -6.56 19.67
CA ARG A 119 -3.79 -7.76 20.15
C ARG A 119 -3.68 -7.88 21.66
N THR A 120 -4.80 -8.14 22.28
CA THR A 120 -4.87 -8.52 23.69
C THR A 120 -4.55 -10.01 23.86
N GLY A 121 -4.31 -10.44 25.09
CA GLY A 121 -3.98 -11.84 25.39
C GLY A 121 -5.06 -12.86 24.98
N ASP A 122 -6.32 -12.41 24.86
CA ASP A 122 -7.45 -13.18 24.34
C ASP A 122 -7.61 -13.10 22.79
N GLY A 123 -6.67 -12.42 22.10
CA GLY A 123 -6.65 -12.28 20.65
C GLY A 123 -7.54 -11.17 20.08
N ARG A 124 -8.22 -10.40 20.93
CA ARG A 124 -9.01 -9.23 20.49
C ARG A 124 -8.10 -8.09 20.08
N LEU A 125 -8.68 -7.14 19.37
CA LEU A 125 -8.02 -5.89 18.99
C LEU A 125 -8.43 -4.78 19.98
N ALA A 126 -7.46 -4.00 20.44
CA ALA A 126 -7.68 -2.88 21.33
C ALA A 126 -6.76 -1.71 20.98
N VAL A 127 -7.17 -0.50 21.29
CA VAL A 127 -6.32 0.68 21.14
C VAL A 127 -5.10 0.55 22.06
N PRO A 128 -3.87 0.84 21.57
CA PRO A 128 -2.67 0.79 22.40
C PRO A 128 -2.82 1.63 23.67
N GLY A 129 -2.49 1.03 24.83
CA GLY A 129 -2.62 1.68 26.14
C GLY A 129 -4.02 1.64 26.76
N ALA A 130 -5.05 1.19 26.05
CA ALA A 130 -6.41 1.01 26.60
C ALA A 130 -6.54 -0.26 27.46
N VAL A 131 -5.57 -1.19 27.34
CA VAL A 131 -5.55 -2.44 28.12
C VAL A 131 -4.55 -2.28 29.24
N SER A 132 -5.04 -2.27 30.49
CA SER A 132 -4.18 -2.44 31.65
C SER A 132 -3.49 -3.79 31.53
N GLN A 133 -2.17 -3.81 31.41
CA GLN A 133 -1.43 -5.07 31.52
C GLN A 133 -1.62 -5.58 32.96
N PRO A 134 -1.89 -6.88 33.14
CA PRO A 134 -1.98 -7.48 34.46
C PRO A 134 -0.64 -7.45 35.19
#